data_e00b00a567a7101802d807cfd40825fe
#
_entry.id   e00b00a567a7101802d807cfd40825fe
#
_cell.length_a   1.000
_cell.length_b   1.000
_cell.length_c   1.000
_cell.angle_alpha   90.00
_cell.angle_beta   90.00
_cell.angle_gamma   90.00
#
_symmetry.space_group_name_H-M   'P 1'
#
loop_
_entity.id
_entity.type
_entity.pdbx_description
1 polymer ?
#
loop_
_entity_poly.entity_id
_entity_poly.type
_entity_poly.pdbx_seq_one_letter_code
_entity_poly.pdbx_strand_id
1 'polypeptide(L)'
;MTDSEQHGSSHGDANPGYRLEARRVIPAPPQEVFAVLCDPDGHVAIDSSGMLQSAEGAQVMAVDDRFVVHMDRESLGDYDLGHYDVTVIITRFDPGAEIAWTIDGAIKPPIGHTYGYRLTPVDDGSATEVVSYYDWSEAHPEWRDSGVLPVLDASALKATLGILERSVRRGYVRG
;
A
#
# COMPACT_ATOMS: atom_id res chain seq x y z
N MET A 1 46.86 4.45 -13.34
CA MET A 1 45.79 5.44 -13.24
C MET A 1 44.58 4.84 -13.90
N THR A 2 43.72 4.27 -13.11
CA THR A 2 42.42 3.71 -13.53
C THR A 2 41.41 4.11 -12.47
N ASP A 3 40.63 5.14 -12.79
CA ASP A 3 39.50 5.58 -11.98
C ASP A 3 38.36 4.55 -12.12
N SER A 4 37.99 3.97 -11.00
CA SER A 4 36.78 3.15 -10.88
C SER A 4 35.64 4.06 -10.44
N GLU A 5 34.79 4.44 -11.35
CA GLU A 5 33.53 5.11 -11.04
C GLU A 5 32.56 4.12 -10.38
N GLN A 6 32.33 4.33 -9.09
CA GLN A 6 31.28 3.65 -8.34
C GLN A 6 29.94 4.33 -8.71
N HIS A 7 29.10 3.56 -9.40
CA HIS A 7 27.68 3.91 -9.54
C HIS A 7 26.98 3.69 -8.19
N GLY A 8 26.83 4.77 -7.44
CA GLY A 8 26.00 4.81 -6.25
C GLY A 8 24.52 4.82 -6.67
N SER A 9 23.81 3.73 -6.41
CA SER A 9 22.35 3.70 -6.44
C SER A 9 21.82 4.65 -5.37
N SER A 10 21.38 5.83 -5.75
CA SER A 10 20.64 6.72 -4.86
C SER A 10 19.26 6.14 -4.60
N HIS A 11 19.10 5.42 -3.49
CA HIS A 11 17.80 5.24 -2.87
C HIS A 11 17.35 6.65 -2.45
N GLY A 12 16.31 7.16 -3.08
CA GLY A 12 15.77 8.45 -2.73
C GLY A 12 15.39 8.48 -1.25
N ASP A 13 16.12 9.26 -0.48
CA ASP A 13 15.81 9.50 0.93
C ASP A 13 14.43 10.17 0.98
N ALA A 14 13.43 9.41 1.46
CA ALA A 14 12.11 9.95 1.70
C ALA A 14 12.22 11.10 2.71
N ASN A 15 11.70 12.26 2.35
CA ASN A 15 11.65 13.41 3.27
C ASN A 15 10.78 13.00 4.49
N PRO A 16 11.34 12.95 5.72
CA PRO A 16 10.66 12.41 6.88
C PRO A 16 9.37 13.14 7.26
N GLY A 17 9.11 14.32 6.70
CA GLY A 17 7.88 15.08 6.91
C GLY A 17 6.69 14.68 6.04
N TYR A 18 6.87 13.81 5.03
CA TYR A 18 5.83 13.44 4.07
C TYR A 18 5.59 11.94 3.96
N ARG A 19 5.98 11.18 5.00
CA ARG A 19 5.86 9.73 5.03
C ARG A 19 5.49 9.23 6.42
N LEU A 20 4.58 8.28 6.47
CA LEU A 20 4.22 7.48 7.65
C LEU A 20 4.60 6.03 7.42
N GLU A 21 5.06 5.36 8.47
CA GLU A 21 5.36 3.92 8.45
C GLU A 21 4.84 3.23 9.70
N ALA A 22 4.47 1.97 9.54
CA ALA A 22 4.23 1.03 10.63
C ALA A 22 4.90 -0.30 10.31
N ARG A 23 5.31 -1.04 11.34
CA ARG A 23 6.04 -2.30 11.22
C ARG A 23 5.38 -3.39 12.01
N ARG A 24 5.45 -4.63 11.49
CA ARG A 24 5.01 -5.82 12.19
C ARG A 24 5.77 -7.04 11.68
N VAL A 25 6.15 -7.93 12.57
CA VAL A 25 6.63 -9.26 12.19
C VAL A 25 5.44 -10.20 12.12
N ILE A 26 5.24 -10.82 10.95
CA ILE A 26 4.18 -11.78 10.68
C ILE A 26 4.81 -13.18 10.62
N PRO A 27 4.31 -14.17 11.39
CA PRO A 27 4.86 -15.52 11.43
C PRO A 27 4.41 -16.35 10.21
N ALA A 28 4.85 -15.91 9.03
CA ALA A 28 4.62 -16.56 7.73
C ALA A 28 5.72 -16.17 6.75
N PRO A 29 6.05 -17.03 5.77
CA PRO A 29 7.01 -16.71 4.73
C PRO A 29 6.56 -15.48 3.90
N PRO A 30 7.51 -14.71 3.32
CA PRO A 30 7.19 -13.53 2.51
C PRO A 30 6.20 -13.81 1.38
N GLN A 31 6.27 -14.97 0.74
CA GLN A 31 5.41 -15.34 -0.37
C GLN A 31 3.92 -15.43 0.03
N GLU A 32 3.63 -15.91 1.23
CA GLU A 32 2.25 -16.01 1.73
C GLU A 32 1.68 -14.62 2.05
N VAL A 33 2.48 -13.75 2.64
CA VAL A 33 2.12 -12.36 2.91
C VAL A 33 1.92 -11.58 1.60
N PHE A 34 2.87 -11.73 0.68
CA PHE A 34 2.86 -11.03 -0.61
C PHE A 34 1.67 -11.44 -1.49
N ALA A 35 1.25 -12.70 -1.43
CA ALA A 35 0.07 -13.19 -2.16
C ALA A 35 -1.21 -12.43 -1.80
N VAL A 36 -1.41 -12.08 -0.53
CA VAL A 36 -2.54 -11.26 -0.08
C VAL A 36 -2.46 -9.85 -0.67
N LEU A 37 -1.26 -9.27 -0.70
CA LEU A 37 -1.04 -7.91 -1.18
C LEU A 37 -1.16 -7.78 -2.72
N CYS A 38 -0.96 -8.88 -3.45
CA CYS A 38 -1.13 -8.92 -4.91
C CYS A 38 -2.56 -9.22 -5.35
N ASP A 39 -3.44 -9.59 -4.43
CA ASP A 39 -4.83 -9.89 -4.73
C ASP A 39 -5.71 -8.66 -4.51
N PRO A 40 -6.49 -8.21 -5.52
CA PRO A 40 -7.46 -7.12 -5.31
C PRO A 40 -8.41 -7.36 -4.13
N ASP A 41 -8.94 -8.57 -3.96
CA ASP A 41 -9.76 -8.92 -2.81
C ASP A 41 -8.98 -8.93 -1.50
N GLY A 42 -7.66 -9.15 -1.57
CA GLY A 42 -6.77 -9.04 -0.42
C GLY A 42 -6.73 -7.62 0.13
N HIS A 43 -6.74 -6.59 -0.71
CA HIS A 43 -6.82 -5.19 -0.28
C HIS A 43 -8.10 -4.93 0.50
N VAL A 44 -9.23 -5.47 0.03
CA VAL A 44 -10.52 -5.38 0.75
C VAL A 44 -10.46 -6.12 2.08
N ALA A 45 -9.91 -7.34 2.07
CA ALA A 45 -9.84 -8.19 3.25
C ALA A 45 -9.01 -7.60 4.40
N ILE A 46 -7.98 -6.81 4.08
CA ILE A 46 -7.10 -6.19 5.10
C ILE A 46 -7.45 -4.74 5.42
N ASP A 47 -8.42 -4.15 4.74
CA ASP A 47 -8.84 -2.77 5.01
C ASP A 47 -9.30 -2.59 6.45
N SER A 48 -8.68 -1.64 7.15
CA SER A 48 -9.02 -1.31 8.54
C SER A 48 -10.09 -0.23 8.67
N SER A 49 -10.41 0.45 7.56
CA SER A 49 -11.38 1.55 7.55
C SER A 49 -12.82 1.09 7.32
N GLY A 50 -13.00 -0.05 6.67
CA GLY A 50 -14.30 -0.53 6.19
C GLY A 50 -14.81 0.21 4.94
N MET A 51 -14.01 1.09 4.33
CA MET A 51 -14.39 1.80 3.12
C MET A 51 -14.35 0.92 1.87
N LEU A 52 -13.41 -0.02 1.80
CA LEU A 52 -13.25 -0.91 0.66
C LEU A 52 -14.31 -2.00 0.72
N GLN A 53 -15.29 -1.95 -0.17
CA GLN A 53 -16.43 -2.88 -0.17
C GLN A 53 -16.18 -4.10 -1.04
N SER A 54 -15.62 -3.91 -2.23
CA SER A 54 -15.26 -4.96 -3.17
C SER A 54 -14.19 -4.48 -4.13
N ALA A 55 -13.56 -5.41 -4.84
CA ALA A 55 -12.57 -5.08 -5.87
C ALA A 55 -12.79 -5.92 -7.13
N GLU A 56 -12.41 -5.37 -8.28
CA GLU A 56 -12.49 -6.03 -9.58
C GLU A 56 -11.15 -5.93 -10.30
N GLY A 57 -10.58 -7.06 -10.66
CA GLY A 57 -9.33 -7.13 -11.42
C GLY A 57 -8.63 -8.48 -11.30
N ALA A 58 -7.60 -8.65 -12.11
CA ALA A 58 -6.71 -9.80 -12.03
C ALA A 58 -5.70 -9.64 -10.89
N GLN A 59 -5.10 -10.74 -10.47
CA GLN A 59 -3.95 -10.70 -9.57
C GLN A 59 -2.84 -9.83 -10.15
N VAL A 60 -2.25 -9.00 -9.31
CA VAL A 60 -1.13 -8.12 -9.67
C VAL A 60 0.12 -8.95 -9.93
N MET A 61 0.77 -8.70 -11.05
CA MET A 61 1.98 -9.40 -11.51
C MET A 61 3.11 -8.47 -11.92
N ALA A 62 2.85 -7.16 -12.11
CA ALA A 62 3.82 -6.20 -12.60
C ALA A 62 3.47 -4.75 -12.25
N VAL A 63 4.44 -3.86 -12.45
CA VAL A 63 4.20 -2.40 -12.51
C VAL A 63 3.21 -2.09 -13.64
N ASP A 64 2.41 -1.07 -13.46
CA ASP A 64 1.30 -0.63 -14.33
C ASP A 64 0.07 -1.55 -14.36
N ASP A 65 0.08 -2.69 -13.67
CA ASP A 65 -1.15 -3.44 -13.42
C ASP A 65 -2.15 -2.59 -12.65
N ARG A 66 -3.44 -2.82 -12.94
CA ARG A 66 -4.54 -2.01 -12.40
C ARG A 66 -5.70 -2.88 -11.96
N PHE A 67 -6.39 -2.41 -10.93
CA PHE A 67 -7.68 -2.96 -10.53
C PHE A 67 -8.56 -1.85 -9.96
N VAL A 68 -9.87 -2.08 -9.95
CA VAL A 68 -10.87 -1.15 -9.43
C VAL A 68 -11.26 -1.55 -8.02
N VAL A 69 -11.41 -0.59 -7.13
CA VAL A 69 -11.96 -0.78 -5.79
C VAL A 69 -13.23 0.05 -5.67
N HIS A 70 -14.31 -0.60 -5.26
CA HIS A 70 -15.58 0.04 -4.95
C HIS A 70 -15.57 0.47 -3.49
N MET A 71 -15.75 1.76 -3.28
CA MET A 71 -15.62 2.42 -1.99
C MET A 71 -16.98 2.86 -1.48
N ASP A 72 -17.18 2.80 -0.17
CA ASP A 72 -18.27 3.43 0.54
C ASP A 72 -17.74 4.27 1.70
N ARG A 73 -17.96 5.55 1.64
CA ARG A 73 -17.56 6.52 2.67
C ARG A 73 -18.75 7.16 3.39
N GLU A 74 -19.95 6.78 3.04
CA GLU A 74 -21.16 7.38 3.58
C GLU A 74 -21.24 7.25 5.11
N SER A 75 -20.95 6.06 5.63
CA SER A 75 -21.01 5.79 7.08
C SER A 75 -19.93 6.48 7.90
N LEU A 76 -18.83 6.91 7.28
CA LEU A 76 -17.76 7.65 7.97
C LEU A 76 -18.13 9.12 8.21
N GLY A 77 -18.95 9.73 7.34
CA GLY A 77 -19.47 11.07 7.50
C GLY A 77 -18.41 12.19 7.50
N ASP A 78 -17.21 11.90 7.00
CA ASP A 78 -16.08 12.83 7.00
C ASP A 78 -15.95 13.64 5.69
N TYR A 79 -16.31 13.02 4.56
CA TYR A 79 -16.39 13.67 3.25
C TYR A 79 -17.65 13.23 2.51
N ASP A 80 -18.26 14.14 1.78
CA ASP A 80 -19.48 13.88 0.99
C ASP A 80 -19.13 13.21 -0.35
N LEU A 81 -18.63 11.98 -0.27
CA LEU A 81 -18.29 11.17 -1.44
C LEU A 81 -19.24 9.99 -1.66
N GLY A 82 -19.96 9.54 -0.61
CA GLY A 82 -20.86 8.40 -0.70
C GLY A 82 -20.19 7.14 -1.24
N HIS A 83 -20.82 6.54 -2.26
CA HIS A 83 -20.26 5.43 -3.03
C HIS A 83 -19.46 5.96 -4.21
N TYR A 84 -18.23 5.47 -4.39
CA TYR A 84 -17.37 5.87 -5.50
C TYR A 84 -16.34 4.78 -5.82
N ASP A 85 -15.77 4.85 -7.02
CA ASP A 85 -14.75 3.92 -7.46
C ASP A 85 -13.40 4.61 -7.51
N VAL A 86 -12.36 3.83 -7.19
CA VAL A 86 -10.98 4.22 -7.43
C VAL A 86 -10.26 3.15 -8.23
N THR A 87 -9.32 3.56 -9.07
CA THR A 87 -8.41 2.66 -9.77
C THR A 87 -7.09 2.65 -9.01
N VAL A 88 -6.70 1.48 -8.54
CA VAL A 88 -5.37 1.22 -8.01
C VAL A 88 -4.42 0.98 -9.18
N ILE A 89 -3.28 1.67 -9.19
CA ILE A 89 -2.25 1.58 -10.22
C ILE A 89 -0.93 1.20 -9.56
N ILE A 90 -0.39 0.05 -9.89
CA ILE A 90 0.85 -0.44 -9.30
C ILE A 90 2.03 0.37 -9.78
N THR A 91 2.79 0.95 -8.87
CA THR A 91 3.95 1.81 -9.16
C THR A 91 5.28 1.16 -8.82
N ARG A 92 5.29 0.15 -7.94
CA ARG A 92 6.47 -0.67 -7.63
C ARG A 92 6.03 -2.11 -7.47
N PHE A 93 6.84 -3.01 -7.98
CA PHE A 93 6.60 -4.44 -7.89
C PHE A 93 7.93 -5.21 -7.90
N ASP A 94 8.31 -5.74 -6.74
CA ASP A 94 9.44 -6.65 -6.57
C ASP A 94 8.89 -7.90 -5.85
N PRO A 95 8.77 -9.05 -6.56
CA PRO A 95 8.11 -10.24 -6.05
C PRO A 95 8.62 -10.69 -4.69
N GLY A 96 7.72 -10.75 -3.71
CA GLY A 96 8.02 -11.16 -2.34
C GLY A 96 8.78 -10.11 -1.50
N ALA A 97 9.12 -8.95 -2.06
CA ALA A 97 9.91 -7.92 -1.38
C ALA A 97 9.23 -6.56 -1.30
N GLU A 98 8.62 -6.07 -2.36
CA GLU A 98 7.94 -4.76 -2.34
C GLU A 98 6.77 -4.71 -3.31
N ILE A 99 5.67 -4.11 -2.86
CA ILE A 99 4.56 -3.68 -3.71
C ILE A 99 4.12 -2.29 -3.28
N ALA A 100 3.91 -1.39 -4.26
CA ALA A 100 3.38 -0.06 -4.01
C ALA A 100 2.45 0.39 -5.12
N TRP A 101 1.54 1.30 -4.79
CA TRP A 101 0.54 1.80 -5.72
C TRP A 101 0.16 3.25 -5.42
N THR A 102 -0.38 3.88 -6.45
CA THR A 102 -1.12 5.13 -6.35
C THR A 102 -2.59 4.89 -6.70
N ILE A 103 -3.41 5.90 -6.49
CA ILE A 103 -4.85 5.83 -6.72
C ILE A 103 -5.26 6.93 -7.71
N ASP A 104 -6.06 6.58 -8.71
CA ASP A 104 -6.78 7.50 -9.57
C ASP A 104 -8.30 7.32 -9.43
N GLY A 105 -9.05 8.39 -9.58
CA GLY A 105 -10.50 8.39 -9.43
C GLY A 105 -11.12 9.71 -9.88
N ALA A 106 -12.28 10.04 -9.29
CA ALA A 106 -13.02 11.27 -9.59
C ALA A 106 -12.29 12.55 -9.13
N ILE A 107 -11.39 12.46 -8.16
CA ILE A 107 -10.64 13.61 -7.63
C ILE A 107 -9.61 14.06 -8.65
N LYS A 108 -9.66 15.33 -9.05
CA LYS A 108 -8.74 15.92 -10.04
C LYS A 108 -8.18 17.25 -9.52
N PRO A 109 -6.87 17.51 -9.76
CA PRO A 109 -5.89 16.57 -10.33
C PRO A 109 -5.73 15.34 -9.43
N PRO A 110 -5.19 14.20 -9.95
CA PRO A 110 -4.87 13.03 -9.12
C PRO A 110 -3.96 13.43 -7.97
N ILE A 111 -4.19 12.87 -6.79
CA ILE A 111 -3.43 13.25 -5.58
C ILE A 111 -1.95 12.91 -5.74
N GLY A 112 -1.63 11.76 -6.32
CA GLY A 112 -0.25 11.33 -6.55
C GLY A 112 0.46 10.81 -5.29
N HIS A 113 -0.29 10.44 -4.26
CA HIS A 113 0.25 9.79 -3.08
C HIS A 113 0.50 8.30 -3.32
N THR A 114 1.35 7.69 -2.51
CA THR A 114 1.75 6.28 -2.64
C THR A 114 1.46 5.53 -1.35
N TYR A 115 0.88 4.36 -1.50
CA TYR A 115 0.77 3.33 -0.46
C TYR A 115 1.68 2.17 -0.82
N GLY A 116 2.26 1.50 0.17
CA GLY A 116 3.08 0.36 -0.15
C GLY A 116 3.45 -0.50 1.06
N TYR A 117 4.03 -1.65 0.74
CA TYR A 117 4.55 -2.62 1.69
C TYR A 117 5.93 -3.07 1.25
N ARG A 118 6.86 -3.11 2.21
CA ARG A 118 8.16 -3.78 2.06
C ARG A 118 8.20 -4.99 2.97
N LEU A 119 8.69 -6.10 2.45
CA LEU A 119 8.78 -7.37 3.12
C LEU A 119 10.24 -7.80 3.22
N THR A 120 10.66 -8.16 4.42
CA THR A 120 12.01 -8.69 4.67
C THR A 120 11.87 -10.03 5.40
N PRO A 121 12.40 -11.13 4.83
CA PRO A 121 12.39 -12.40 5.54
C PRO A 121 13.20 -12.31 6.82
N VAL A 122 12.68 -12.88 7.89
CA VAL A 122 13.34 -13.04 9.19
C VAL A 122 13.19 -14.48 9.67
N ASP A 123 13.88 -14.87 10.73
CA ASP A 123 13.82 -16.22 11.29
C ASP A 123 14.02 -17.32 10.22
N ASP A 124 15.11 -17.20 9.43
CA ASP A 124 15.44 -18.12 8.32
C ASP A 124 14.33 -18.26 7.27
N GLY A 125 13.53 -17.21 7.09
CA GLY A 125 12.43 -17.14 6.11
C GLY A 125 11.11 -17.73 6.59
N SER A 126 11.01 -18.16 7.84
CA SER A 126 9.75 -18.64 8.43
C SER A 126 8.81 -17.52 8.87
N ALA A 127 9.34 -16.31 8.99
CA ALA A 127 8.57 -15.10 9.33
C ALA A 127 8.99 -13.94 8.42
N THR A 128 8.18 -12.89 8.42
CA THR A 128 8.40 -11.70 7.57
C THR A 128 8.24 -10.44 8.40
N GLU A 129 9.26 -9.58 8.40
CA GLU A 129 9.07 -8.19 8.81
C GLU A 129 8.37 -7.45 7.67
N VAL A 130 7.21 -6.89 7.96
CA VAL A 130 6.40 -6.12 7.03
C VAL A 130 6.40 -4.66 7.46
N VAL A 131 6.81 -3.77 6.56
CA VAL A 131 6.72 -2.32 6.72
C VAL A 131 5.60 -1.81 5.82
N SER A 132 4.50 -1.36 6.39
CA SER A 132 3.45 -0.63 5.68
C SER A 132 3.82 0.85 5.66
N TYR A 133 3.73 1.50 4.52
CA TYR A 133 4.03 2.92 4.40
C TYR A 133 3.01 3.67 3.56
N TYR A 134 2.88 4.94 3.90
CA TYR A 134 2.12 5.93 3.15
C TYR A 134 3.01 7.15 2.91
N ASP A 135 3.18 7.53 1.65
CA ASP A 135 4.10 8.56 1.21
C ASP A 135 3.38 9.57 0.31
N TRP A 136 3.45 10.84 0.65
CA TRP A 136 2.86 11.93 -0.13
C TRP A 136 3.88 13.00 -0.55
N SER A 137 5.18 12.64 -0.53
CA SER A 137 6.26 13.55 -0.96
C SER A 137 6.12 13.98 -2.41
N GLU A 138 5.64 13.08 -3.27
CA GLU A 138 5.39 13.32 -4.70
C GLU A 138 3.94 13.72 -5.01
N ALA A 139 3.13 14.00 -3.99
CA ALA A 139 1.76 14.43 -4.19
C ALA A 139 1.70 15.75 -4.97
N HIS A 140 0.65 15.89 -5.79
CA HIS A 140 0.42 17.13 -6.53
C HIS A 140 0.43 18.32 -5.58
N PRO A 141 1.13 19.43 -5.92
CA PRO A 141 1.31 20.58 -5.02
C PRO A 141 -0.01 21.12 -4.45
N GLU A 142 -1.07 21.14 -5.25
CA GLU A 142 -2.40 21.59 -4.83
C GLU A 142 -2.91 20.80 -3.61
N TRP A 143 -2.71 19.48 -3.59
CA TRP A 143 -3.12 18.62 -2.48
C TRP A 143 -2.15 18.67 -1.31
N ARG A 144 -0.85 18.66 -1.61
CA ARG A 144 0.20 18.71 -0.58
C ARG A 144 0.10 19.98 0.28
N ASP A 145 -0.21 21.09 -0.36
CA ASP A 145 -0.27 22.41 0.30
C ASP A 145 -1.68 22.73 0.87
N SER A 146 -2.68 21.88 0.60
CA SER A 146 -4.08 22.09 1.05
C SER A 146 -4.33 21.81 2.53
N GLY A 147 -3.42 21.05 3.19
CA GLY A 147 -3.61 20.56 4.57
C GLY A 147 -4.50 19.31 4.68
N VAL A 148 -4.93 18.73 3.55
CA VAL A 148 -5.72 17.47 3.53
C VAL A 148 -4.83 16.24 3.79
N LEU A 149 -3.55 16.31 3.42
CA LEU A 149 -2.59 15.22 3.60
C LEU A 149 -1.90 15.29 4.97
N PRO A 150 -1.67 14.17 5.64
CA PRO A 150 -1.98 12.79 5.23
C PRO A 150 -3.46 12.46 5.37
N VAL A 151 -4.00 11.63 4.46
CA VAL A 151 -5.40 11.15 4.50
C VAL A 151 -5.64 10.03 5.51
N LEU A 152 -4.59 9.51 6.12
CA LEU A 152 -4.62 8.50 7.18
C LEU A 152 -3.50 8.77 8.19
N ASP A 153 -3.57 8.12 9.33
CA ASP A 153 -2.57 8.20 10.39
C ASP A 153 -1.81 6.88 10.59
N ALA A 154 -0.80 6.90 11.44
CA ALA A 154 0.01 5.71 11.73
C ALA A 154 -0.80 4.59 12.42
N SER A 155 -1.90 4.91 13.10
CA SER A 155 -2.75 3.90 13.76
C SER A 155 -3.51 3.09 12.72
N ALA A 156 -3.94 3.70 11.62
CA ALA A 156 -4.56 3.01 10.49
C ALA A 156 -3.61 1.99 9.85
N LEU A 157 -2.33 2.36 9.64
CA LEU A 157 -1.31 1.44 9.12
C LEU A 157 -1.09 0.25 10.07
N LYS A 158 -1.03 0.51 11.38
CA LYS A 158 -0.88 -0.55 12.39
C LYS A 158 -2.07 -1.50 12.42
N ALA A 159 -3.29 -0.96 12.32
CA ALA A 159 -4.51 -1.76 12.29
C ALA A 159 -4.55 -2.67 11.05
N THR A 160 -4.24 -2.14 9.87
CA THR A 160 -4.15 -2.91 8.63
C THR A 160 -3.12 -4.03 8.72
N LEU A 161 -1.94 -3.78 9.30
CA LEU A 161 -0.93 -4.83 9.52
C LEU A 161 -1.43 -5.94 10.46
N GLY A 162 -2.21 -5.59 11.48
CA GLY A 162 -2.84 -6.58 12.37
C GLY A 162 -3.85 -7.45 11.66
N ILE A 163 -4.64 -6.87 10.75
CA ILE A 163 -5.61 -7.61 9.94
C ILE A 163 -4.89 -8.48 8.90
N LEU A 164 -3.84 -7.97 8.27
CA LEU A 164 -2.99 -8.74 7.35
C LEU A 164 -2.43 -9.99 8.03
N GLU A 165 -1.82 -9.87 9.22
CA GLU A 165 -1.36 -11.03 9.99
C GLU A 165 -2.49 -12.03 10.25
N ARG A 166 -3.64 -11.56 10.72
CA ARG A 166 -4.79 -12.43 10.99
C ARG A 166 -5.27 -13.16 9.73
N SER A 167 -5.29 -12.46 8.59
CA SER A 167 -5.71 -13.03 7.31
C SER A 167 -4.75 -14.13 6.85
N VAL A 168 -3.45 -13.88 6.92
CA VAL A 168 -2.42 -14.87 6.57
C VAL A 168 -2.49 -16.09 7.51
N ARG A 169 -2.57 -15.88 8.83
CA ARG A 169 -2.63 -16.97 9.82
C ARG A 169 -3.87 -17.84 9.69
N ARG A 170 -4.96 -17.32 9.17
CA ARG A 170 -6.20 -18.06 8.90
C ARG A 170 -6.21 -18.78 7.55
N GLY A 171 -5.09 -18.68 6.80
CA GLY A 171 -5.00 -19.25 5.46
C GLY A 171 -5.88 -18.47 4.49
N TYR A 172 -5.47 -17.22 4.21
CA TYR A 172 -6.16 -16.41 3.22
C TYR A 172 -6.27 -17.17 1.89
N VAL A 173 -7.49 -17.26 1.38
CA VAL A 173 -7.79 -17.87 0.08
C VAL A 173 -8.46 -16.80 -0.76
N ARG A 174 -7.99 -16.64 -1.98
CA ARG A 174 -8.63 -15.77 -2.97
C ARG A 174 -10.07 -16.24 -3.22
N GLY A 175 -11.01 -15.29 -3.14
CA GLY A 175 -12.43 -15.52 -3.45
C GLY A 175 -12.69 -15.72 -4.95
#